data_a7072fb5f482044d7b3f0d88dbdf58a1
#
_entry.id   a7072fb5f482044d7b3f0d88dbdf58a1
#
_cell.length_a   1.000
_cell.length_b   1.000
_cell.length_c   1.000
_cell.angle_alpha   90.00
_cell.angle_beta   90.00
_cell.angle_gamma   90.00
#
_symmetry.space_group_name_H-M   'P 1'
#
loop_
_entity.id
_entity.type
_entity.pdbx_description
1 polymer ?
#
loop_
_entity_poly.entity_id
_entity_poly.type
_entity_poly.pdbx_seq_one_letter_code
_entity_poly.pdbx_strand_id
1 'polypeptide(L)'
;MDKQISLSALNDELAQVRTKKKEFLEQIERIVPWGKWVSMIKPCYYKGERGNKPYDLELMLRINSLQHLYNLADEAVASEVMDSRAFSEFCGVDSSNQVPDGDTIGRFRNLLIKNNLDQKLFEQVVALLEAKGLLLKKV
;
A
#
# COMPACT_ATOMS: atom_id res chain seq x y z
N MET A 1 10.94 -7.94 -42.48
CA MET A 1 10.47 -7.72 -41.71
C MET A 1 10.98 -7.70 -40.60
N ASP A 2 10.97 -7.00 -40.00
CA ASP A 2 11.57 -6.90 -39.02
C ASP A 2 10.99 -7.40 -37.92
N LYS A 3 11.64 -7.87 -37.09
CA LYS A 3 11.19 -8.40 -36.02
C LYS A 3 11.29 -7.52 -34.92
N GLN A 4 11.38 -6.26 -35.10
CA GLN A 4 11.44 -5.37 -34.00
C GLN A 4 10.16 -5.36 -33.31
N ILE A 5 10.14 -5.74 -32.07
CA ILE A 5 9.01 -5.54 -31.20
C ILE A 5 9.13 -4.13 -30.73
N SER A 6 8.12 -3.32 -30.98
CA SER A 6 8.17 -1.93 -30.55
C SER A 6 8.15 -1.87 -29.03
N LEU A 7 8.73 -0.81 -28.49
CA LEU A 7 8.69 -0.59 -27.05
C LEU A 7 7.27 -0.47 -26.56
N SER A 8 6.38 0.12 -27.36
CA SER A 8 5.01 0.25 -26.90
C SER A 8 4.30 -1.10 -26.83
N ALA A 9 4.57 -2.01 -27.79
CA ALA A 9 3.99 -3.35 -27.71
C ALA A 9 4.52 -4.11 -26.50
N LEU A 10 5.80 -3.99 -26.21
CA LEU A 10 6.39 -4.64 -25.06
C LEU A 10 5.82 -4.07 -23.77
N ASN A 11 5.66 -2.76 -23.70
CA ASN A 11 5.05 -2.14 -22.53
C ASN A 11 3.61 -2.59 -22.33
N ASP A 12 2.86 -2.76 -23.41
CA ASP A 12 1.49 -3.24 -23.33
C ASP A 12 1.43 -4.66 -22.76
N GLU A 13 2.34 -5.52 -23.20
CA GLU A 13 2.39 -6.86 -22.66
C GLU A 13 2.73 -6.86 -21.17
N LEU A 14 3.70 -6.04 -20.77
CA LEU A 14 4.07 -5.94 -19.37
C LEU A 14 2.92 -5.39 -18.54
N ALA A 15 2.19 -4.42 -19.07
CA ALA A 15 1.04 -3.87 -18.40
C ALA A 15 -0.04 -4.93 -18.18
N GLN A 16 -0.28 -5.77 -19.20
CA GLN A 16 -1.26 -6.83 -19.07
C GLN A 16 -0.85 -7.86 -18.03
N VAL A 17 0.43 -8.21 -17.97
CA VAL A 17 0.90 -9.16 -16.98
C VAL A 17 0.64 -8.65 -15.57
N ARG A 18 0.67 -7.33 -15.38
CA ARG A 18 0.47 -6.72 -14.07
C ARG A 18 -0.98 -6.38 -13.77
N THR A 19 -1.88 -6.60 -14.72
CA THR A 19 -3.27 -6.18 -14.59
C THR A 19 -3.95 -6.77 -13.36
N LYS A 20 -3.69 -8.03 -13.04
CA LYS A 20 -4.33 -8.66 -11.89
C LYS A 20 -3.96 -7.98 -10.59
N LYS A 21 -2.68 -7.64 -10.40
CA LYS A 21 -2.24 -6.91 -9.23
C LYS A 21 -2.91 -5.54 -9.17
N LYS A 22 -2.93 -4.84 -10.29
CA LYS A 22 -3.53 -3.52 -10.36
C LYS A 22 -5.02 -3.58 -10.08
N GLU A 23 -5.72 -4.55 -10.66
CA GLU A 23 -7.15 -4.72 -10.43
C GLU A 23 -7.46 -5.01 -8.97
N PHE A 24 -6.64 -5.86 -8.34
CA PHE A 24 -6.83 -6.17 -6.94
C PHE A 24 -6.65 -4.91 -6.08
N LEU A 25 -5.60 -4.14 -6.36
CA LEU A 25 -5.34 -2.92 -5.59
C LEU A 25 -6.41 -1.86 -5.84
N GLU A 26 -6.99 -1.82 -7.03
CA GLU A 26 -8.11 -0.92 -7.29
C GLU A 26 -9.34 -1.32 -6.47
N GLN A 27 -9.53 -2.61 -6.25
CA GLN A 27 -10.61 -3.06 -5.37
C GLN A 27 -10.35 -2.65 -3.93
N ILE A 28 -9.11 -2.83 -3.46
CA ILE A 28 -8.73 -2.40 -2.11
C ILE A 28 -8.97 -0.89 -1.97
N GLU A 29 -8.60 -0.13 -3.01
CA GLU A 29 -8.81 1.31 -3.02
C GLU A 29 -10.27 1.66 -2.75
N ARG A 30 -11.17 0.93 -3.37
CA ARG A 30 -12.61 1.23 -3.28
C ARG A 30 -13.25 0.76 -1.97
N ILE A 31 -12.76 -0.34 -1.40
CA ILE A 31 -13.46 -0.90 -0.25
C ILE A 31 -12.93 -0.42 1.09
N VAL A 32 -11.68 0.04 1.16
CA VAL A 32 -11.11 0.51 2.41
C VAL A 32 -11.59 1.93 2.70
N PRO A 33 -12.14 2.18 3.89
CA PRO A 33 -12.60 3.53 4.24
C PRO A 33 -11.42 4.38 4.71
N TRP A 34 -10.61 4.84 3.77
CA TRP A 34 -9.36 5.55 4.06
C TRP A 34 -9.56 6.76 4.96
N GLY A 35 -10.59 7.56 4.68
CA GLY A 35 -10.85 8.75 5.47
C GLY A 35 -11.17 8.44 6.92
N LYS A 36 -11.93 7.36 7.14
CA LYS A 36 -12.28 6.93 8.48
C LYS A 36 -11.03 6.47 9.23
N TRP A 37 -10.18 5.72 8.55
CA TRP A 37 -8.94 5.22 9.16
C TRP A 37 -7.99 6.36 9.48
N VAL A 38 -7.86 7.33 8.56
CA VAL A 38 -7.02 8.50 8.80
C VAL A 38 -7.52 9.24 10.05
N SER A 39 -8.82 9.45 10.16
CA SER A 39 -9.39 10.14 11.31
C SER A 39 -9.11 9.40 12.62
N MET A 40 -9.16 8.08 12.57
CA MET A 40 -8.94 7.25 13.75
C MET A 40 -7.48 7.31 14.23
N ILE A 41 -6.54 7.39 13.31
CA ILE A 41 -5.12 7.32 13.65
C ILE A 41 -4.49 8.70 13.83
N LYS A 42 -5.08 9.71 13.23
CA LYS A 42 -4.54 11.06 13.24
C LYS A 42 -4.10 11.56 14.61
N PRO A 43 -4.89 11.36 15.68
CA PRO A 43 -4.48 11.86 17.00
C PRO A 43 -3.16 11.28 17.49
N CYS A 44 -2.88 10.02 17.24
CA CYS A 44 -1.64 9.43 17.71
C CYS A 44 -0.50 9.62 16.72
N TYR A 45 -0.79 9.85 15.44
CA TYR A 45 0.25 10.01 14.44
C TYR A 45 0.97 11.35 14.57
N TYR A 46 0.22 12.41 14.79
CA TYR A 46 0.81 13.74 14.87
C TYR A 46 1.19 14.16 16.29
N LYS A 47 0.91 13.32 17.26
CA LYS A 47 1.20 13.65 18.63
C LYS A 47 2.70 13.68 18.87
N GLY A 48 3.20 14.74 19.51
CA GLY A 48 4.60 14.82 19.86
C GLY A 48 5.53 15.14 18.69
N GLU A 49 4.94 15.56 17.58
CA GLU A 49 5.74 15.87 16.42
C GLU A 49 6.72 17.00 16.68
N ARG A 50 7.97 16.85 16.24
CA ARG A 50 8.96 17.85 16.43
C ARG A 50 9.78 18.01 15.20
N GLY A 51 9.95 19.22 14.73
CA GLY A 51 10.89 19.56 13.67
C GLY A 51 10.48 19.06 12.29
N ASN A 52 10.78 17.81 11.98
CA ASN A 52 10.50 17.29 10.66
C ASN A 52 9.03 17.05 10.46
N LYS A 53 8.54 17.40 9.30
CA LYS A 53 7.17 17.09 8.94
C LYS A 53 7.04 15.60 8.74
N PRO A 54 6.01 14.97 9.27
CA PRO A 54 5.79 13.56 9.00
C PRO A 54 5.31 13.37 7.57
N TYR A 55 5.47 12.18 7.04
CA TYR A 55 4.85 11.83 5.78
C TYR A 55 3.34 11.85 5.93
N ASP A 56 2.65 12.02 4.81
CA ASP A 56 1.20 12.03 4.83
C ASP A 56 0.66 10.72 5.44
N LEU A 57 -0.30 10.85 6.34
CA LEU A 57 -0.82 9.71 7.07
C LEU A 57 -1.48 8.68 6.15
N GLU A 58 -2.23 9.15 5.15
CA GLU A 58 -2.87 8.22 4.23
C GLU A 58 -1.84 7.42 3.45
N LEU A 59 -0.73 8.06 3.04
CA LEU A 59 0.36 7.35 2.38
C LEU A 59 0.91 6.24 3.28
N MET A 60 1.15 6.56 4.54
CA MET A 60 1.68 5.58 5.48
C MET A 60 0.72 4.42 5.67
N LEU A 61 -0.59 4.70 5.73
CA LEU A 61 -1.60 3.65 5.84
C LEU A 61 -1.65 2.76 4.62
N ARG A 62 -1.50 3.35 3.43
CA ARG A 62 -1.50 2.57 2.20
C ARG A 62 -0.30 1.64 2.14
N ILE A 63 0.87 2.14 2.55
CA ILE A 63 2.08 1.32 2.59
C ILE A 63 1.91 0.19 3.61
N ASN A 64 1.38 0.48 4.79
CA ASN A 64 1.14 -0.54 5.80
C ASN A 64 0.17 -1.61 5.30
N SER A 65 -0.85 -1.20 4.56
CA SER A 65 -1.80 -2.14 3.96
C SER A 65 -1.10 -3.07 2.97
N LEU A 66 -0.19 -2.53 2.16
CA LEU A 66 0.58 -3.36 1.22
C LEU A 66 1.45 -4.36 1.96
N GLN A 67 2.02 -3.97 3.10
CA GLN A 67 2.81 -4.90 3.90
C GLN A 67 1.98 -6.11 4.32
N HIS A 68 0.77 -5.87 4.79
CA HIS A 68 -0.10 -6.96 5.22
C HIS A 68 -0.62 -7.79 4.05
N LEU A 69 -1.03 -7.12 2.98
CA LEU A 69 -1.62 -7.82 1.84
C LEU A 69 -0.61 -8.71 1.12
N TYR A 70 0.64 -8.29 1.09
CA TYR A 70 1.69 -9.01 0.36
C TYR A 70 2.77 -9.58 1.27
N ASN A 71 2.59 -9.45 2.57
CA ASN A 71 3.52 -9.99 3.57
C ASN A 71 4.95 -9.49 3.34
N LEU A 72 5.11 -8.17 3.30
CA LEU A 72 6.39 -7.55 3.00
C LEU A 72 7.01 -6.91 4.23
N ALA A 73 8.32 -7.11 4.39
CA ALA A 73 9.08 -6.43 5.43
C ALA A 73 9.19 -4.93 5.10
N ASP A 74 9.63 -4.15 6.08
CA ASP A 74 9.69 -2.69 5.94
C ASP A 74 10.54 -2.25 4.75
N GLU A 75 11.72 -2.82 4.58
CA GLU A 75 12.57 -2.47 3.46
C GLU A 75 12.03 -2.98 2.14
N ALA A 76 11.41 -4.15 2.17
CA ALA A 76 10.87 -4.75 0.95
C ALA A 76 9.70 -3.94 0.41
N VAL A 77 8.81 -3.46 1.29
CA VAL A 77 7.67 -2.68 0.79
C VAL A 77 8.14 -1.35 0.23
N ALA A 78 9.16 -0.72 0.86
CA ALA A 78 9.71 0.52 0.32
C ALA A 78 10.22 0.32 -1.09
N SER A 79 10.97 -0.76 -1.33
CA SER A 79 11.50 -1.07 -2.65
C SER A 79 10.38 -1.34 -3.65
N GLU A 80 9.36 -2.09 -3.24
CA GLU A 80 8.24 -2.39 -4.13
C GLU A 80 7.46 -1.14 -4.51
N VAL A 81 7.28 -0.22 -3.58
CA VAL A 81 6.57 1.03 -3.91
C VAL A 81 7.37 1.84 -4.93
N MET A 82 8.70 1.79 -4.86
CA MET A 82 9.53 2.47 -5.85
C MET A 82 9.52 1.78 -7.21
N ASP A 83 9.55 0.46 -7.20
CA ASP A 83 9.77 -0.32 -8.42
C ASP A 83 8.50 -0.79 -9.11
N SER A 84 7.42 -0.98 -8.38
CA SER A 84 6.18 -1.50 -8.93
C SER A 84 5.24 -0.37 -9.31
N ARG A 85 4.85 -0.31 -10.57
CA ARG A 85 3.91 0.70 -11.01
C ARG A 85 2.57 0.57 -10.27
N ALA A 86 2.11 -0.65 -10.08
CA ALA A 86 0.84 -0.87 -9.38
C ALA A 86 0.91 -0.34 -7.95
N PHE A 87 2.03 -0.61 -7.26
CA PHE A 87 2.20 -0.12 -5.89
C PHE A 87 2.35 1.40 -5.87
N SER A 88 3.12 1.97 -6.80
CA SER A 88 3.29 3.42 -6.87
C SER A 88 1.96 4.12 -7.07
N GLU A 89 1.15 3.61 -7.99
CA GLU A 89 -0.16 4.19 -8.27
C GLU A 89 -1.09 4.07 -7.08
N PHE A 90 -1.08 2.91 -6.41
CA PHE A 90 -1.91 2.72 -5.23
C PHE A 90 -1.54 3.71 -4.13
N CYS A 91 -0.26 3.97 -3.95
CA CYS A 91 0.21 4.89 -2.93
C CYS A 91 0.18 6.35 -3.35
N GLY A 92 -0.01 6.62 -4.65
CA GLY A 92 -0.06 7.98 -5.14
C GLY A 92 1.29 8.66 -5.17
N VAL A 93 2.38 7.91 -5.39
CA VAL A 93 3.72 8.49 -5.47
C VAL A 93 4.19 8.51 -6.92
N ASP A 94 4.86 9.57 -7.30
CA ASP A 94 5.38 9.74 -8.65
C ASP A 94 6.88 9.55 -8.75
N SER A 95 7.60 9.67 -7.65
CA SER A 95 9.06 9.57 -7.66
C SER A 95 9.54 8.92 -6.38
N SER A 96 10.74 8.38 -6.45
CA SER A 96 11.30 7.63 -5.33
C SER A 96 11.51 8.49 -4.08
N ASN A 97 11.72 9.80 -4.24
CA ASN A 97 11.95 10.64 -3.06
C ASN A 97 10.67 10.90 -2.25
N GLN A 98 9.53 10.45 -2.75
CA GLN A 98 8.28 10.53 -2.01
C GLN A 98 8.04 9.28 -1.16
N VAL A 99 8.87 8.26 -1.31
CA VAL A 99 8.68 6.99 -0.61
C VAL A 99 9.46 7.02 0.70
N PRO A 100 8.80 6.78 1.84
CA PRO A 100 9.53 6.70 3.12
C PRO A 100 10.50 5.53 3.12
N ASP A 101 11.58 5.66 3.89
CA ASP A 101 12.52 4.56 4.00
C ASP A 101 11.98 3.49 4.96
N GLY A 102 12.68 2.36 5.00
CA GLY A 102 12.24 1.24 5.83
C GLY A 102 12.14 1.57 7.31
N ASP A 103 13.04 2.40 7.83
CA ASP A 103 13.00 2.79 9.23
C ASP A 103 11.74 3.59 9.55
N THR A 104 11.38 4.51 8.68
CA THR A 104 10.17 5.32 8.84
C THR A 104 8.94 4.43 8.79
N ILE A 105 8.90 3.50 7.84
CA ILE A 105 7.80 2.56 7.72
C ILE A 105 7.69 1.70 8.99
N GLY A 106 8.83 1.24 9.50
CA GLY A 106 8.84 0.44 10.71
C GLY A 106 8.34 1.20 11.92
N ARG A 107 8.72 2.46 12.04
CA ARG A 107 8.24 3.29 13.15
C ARG A 107 6.73 3.48 13.09
N PHE A 108 6.19 3.66 11.90
CA PHE A 108 4.74 3.78 11.74
C PHE A 108 4.04 2.48 12.12
N ARG A 109 4.56 1.35 11.65
CA ARG A 109 4.00 0.05 11.98
C ARG A 109 4.00 -0.16 13.50
N ASN A 110 5.10 0.19 14.16
CA ASN A 110 5.19 0.08 15.62
C ASN A 110 4.21 1.01 16.34
N LEU A 111 3.97 2.18 15.77
CA LEU A 111 2.96 3.09 16.31
C LEU A 111 1.58 2.44 16.28
N LEU A 112 1.24 1.80 15.16
CA LEU A 112 -0.05 1.12 15.04
C LEU A 112 -0.14 -0.05 16.02
N ILE A 113 0.94 -0.82 16.17
CA ILE A 113 0.97 -1.94 17.09
C ILE A 113 0.79 -1.46 18.52
N LYS A 114 1.49 -0.40 18.89
CA LYS A 114 1.42 0.16 20.22
C LYS A 114 0.02 0.62 20.60
N ASN A 115 -0.74 1.07 19.60
CA ASN A 115 -2.10 1.56 19.82
C ASN A 115 -3.15 0.50 19.50
N ASN A 116 -2.74 -0.75 19.32
CA ASN A 116 -3.62 -1.88 19.04
C ASN A 116 -4.44 -1.70 17.75
N LEU A 117 -3.85 -1.03 16.77
CA LEU A 117 -4.54 -0.74 15.52
C LEU A 117 -4.07 -1.59 14.36
N ASP A 118 -2.83 -2.09 14.40
CA ASP A 118 -2.26 -2.78 13.24
C ASP A 118 -3.08 -4.01 12.85
N GLN A 119 -3.29 -4.91 13.79
CA GLN A 119 -4.04 -6.14 13.55
C GLN A 119 -5.50 -5.83 13.24
N LYS A 120 -6.06 -4.87 13.99
CA LYS A 120 -7.46 -4.50 13.84
C LYS A 120 -7.79 -3.97 12.46
N LEU A 121 -6.92 -3.11 11.92
CA LEU A 121 -7.14 -2.56 10.59
C LEU A 121 -7.03 -3.66 9.53
N PHE A 122 -6.05 -4.54 9.66
CA PHE A 122 -5.89 -5.60 8.71
C PHE A 122 -7.09 -6.57 8.74
N GLU A 123 -7.58 -6.88 9.94
CA GLU A 123 -8.76 -7.72 10.07
C GLU A 123 -9.97 -7.10 9.39
N GLN A 124 -10.09 -5.78 9.44
CA GLN A 124 -11.17 -5.10 8.73
C GLN A 124 -11.03 -5.27 7.21
N VAL A 125 -9.80 -5.19 6.69
CA VAL A 125 -9.58 -5.40 5.25
C VAL A 125 -9.99 -6.81 4.86
N VAL A 126 -9.56 -7.80 5.65
CA VAL A 126 -9.90 -9.20 5.36
C VAL A 126 -11.41 -9.39 5.37
N ALA A 127 -12.09 -8.83 6.37
CA ALA A 127 -13.56 -8.95 6.44
C ALA A 127 -14.23 -8.30 5.24
N LEU A 128 -13.75 -7.14 4.81
CA LEU A 128 -14.31 -6.46 3.65
C LEU A 128 -14.09 -7.25 2.37
N LEU A 129 -12.90 -7.85 2.22
CA LEU A 129 -12.61 -8.68 1.07
C LEU A 129 -13.48 -9.92 1.03
N GLU A 130 -13.67 -10.55 2.18
CA GLU A 130 -14.53 -11.72 2.27
C GLU A 130 -15.97 -11.37 1.92
N ALA A 131 -16.46 -10.25 2.43
CA ALA A 131 -17.83 -9.81 2.14
C ALA A 131 -18.04 -9.55 0.66
N LYS A 132 -16.99 -9.17 -0.06
CA LYS A 132 -17.07 -8.93 -1.50
C LYS A 132 -16.75 -10.17 -2.33
N GLY A 133 -16.44 -11.29 -1.68
CA GLY A 133 -16.09 -12.50 -2.39
C GLY A 133 -14.73 -12.45 -3.05
N LEU A 134 -13.85 -11.57 -2.59
CA LEU A 134 -12.54 -11.39 -3.21
C LEU A 134 -11.44 -12.23 -2.59
N LEU A 135 -11.72 -12.88 -1.46
CA LEU A 135 -10.80 -13.82 -0.85
C LEU A 135 -11.37 -15.20 -0.92
N LEU A 136 -10.55 -16.15 -1.31
CA LEU A 136 -10.97 -17.55 -1.29
C LEU A 136 -10.90 -18.02 0.15
N LYS A 137 -11.98 -18.59 0.62
CA LYS A 137 -11.97 -19.18 1.93
C LYS A 137 -11.25 -20.50 1.88
N LYS A 138 -10.39 -20.70 2.86
CA LYS A 138 -9.78 -22.00 2.98
C LYS A 138 -10.78 -22.94 3.60
N VAL A 139 -10.89 -24.02 2.98
CA VAL A 139 -11.80 -25.05 3.47
C VAL A 139 -11.07 -25.94 4.43
#